data_1a32a1c9e8406f3cbac23f89944528e3
#
_entry.id   1a32a1c9e8406f3cbac23f89944528e3
#
_cell.length_a   1.000
_cell.length_b   1.000
_cell.length_c   1.000
_cell.angle_alpha   90.00
_cell.angle_beta   90.00
_cell.angle_gamma   90.00
#
_symmetry.space_group_name_H-M   'P 1'
#
loop_
_entity.id
_entity.type
_entity.pdbx_description
1 polymer ?
#
loop_
_entity_poly.entity_id
_entity_poly.type
_entity_poly.pdbx_seq_one_letter_code
_entity_poly.pdbx_strand_id
1 'polypeptide(L)'
;AKYWLEAQERADVGGDFAFFKTHSGNVTLNKHKYTNEENVLGLIYLVRDPRDVVVSYSKHFNISFDESIKSITNKNLINWTGFPKNNHYRVLVGSWDIHYRSWKVLDVPSLVIKYETLLKETKQTIGQIADFFVQNYGFDFKNIETKINNILETTSFEQMHANEKKLGF
;
A
#
# COMPACT_ATOMS: atom_id res chain seq x y z
N ALA A 1 -15.32 10.21 -6.50
CA ALA A 1 -14.31 10.43 -7.54
C ALA A 1 -14.09 11.93 -7.82
N LYS A 2 -15.16 12.72 -7.96
CA LYS A 2 -15.08 14.14 -8.36
C LYS A 2 -14.08 14.98 -7.54
N TYR A 3 -13.85 14.66 -6.28
CA TYR A 3 -13.02 15.42 -5.35
C TYR A 3 -11.68 14.75 -5.02
N TRP A 4 -11.27 13.71 -5.74
CA TRP A 4 -10.06 12.96 -5.39
C TRP A 4 -8.79 13.81 -5.49
N LEU A 5 -8.59 14.47 -6.63
CA LEU A 5 -7.41 15.34 -6.82
C LEU A 5 -7.48 16.56 -5.91
N GLU A 6 -8.63 17.25 -5.88
CA GLU A 6 -8.84 18.43 -5.03
C GLU A 6 -8.57 18.13 -3.54
N ALA A 7 -8.94 16.94 -3.06
CA ALA A 7 -8.66 16.52 -1.68
C ALA A 7 -7.17 16.30 -1.43
N GLN A 8 -6.43 15.80 -2.42
CA GLN A 8 -4.98 15.63 -2.33
C GLN A 8 -4.26 16.99 -2.37
N GLU A 9 -4.68 17.90 -3.25
CA GLU A 9 -4.14 19.26 -3.36
C GLU A 9 -4.35 20.09 -2.09
N ARG A 10 -5.46 19.84 -1.39
CA ARG A 10 -5.80 20.53 -0.12
C ARG A 10 -5.28 19.84 1.12
N ALA A 11 -4.66 18.67 0.99
CA ALA A 11 -4.11 17.97 2.13
C ALA A 11 -2.98 18.82 2.72
N ASP A 12 -3.17 19.31 3.95
CA ASP A 12 -2.09 19.92 4.71
C ASP A 12 -1.14 18.82 5.17
N VAL A 13 0.01 18.76 4.54
CA VAL A 13 1.02 17.75 4.83
C VAL A 13 2.00 18.18 5.93
N GLY A 14 1.88 19.42 6.43
CA GLY A 14 2.65 19.91 7.57
C GLY A 14 4.17 19.91 7.40
N GLY A 15 4.65 19.78 6.15
CA GLY A 15 6.07 19.67 5.82
C GLY A 15 6.31 19.40 4.34
N ASP A 16 7.57 19.07 4.00
CA ASP A 16 7.98 18.86 2.61
C ASP A 16 7.49 17.53 2.02
N PHE A 17 7.16 16.54 2.87
CA PHE A 17 6.75 15.20 2.46
C PHE A 17 5.66 14.62 3.35
N ALA A 18 4.69 13.94 2.73
CA ALA A 18 3.72 13.11 3.42
C ALA A 18 3.61 11.73 2.79
N PHE A 19 3.36 10.72 3.63
CA PHE A 19 3.17 9.34 3.21
C PHE A 19 1.70 8.98 3.31
N PHE A 20 1.13 8.52 2.21
CA PHE A 20 -0.25 8.06 2.16
C PHE A 20 -0.31 6.57 1.80
N LYS A 21 -0.96 5.78 2.65
CA LYS A 21 -1.27 4.39 2.34
C LYS A 21 -2.62 4.32 1.63
N THR A 22 -2.66 3.63 0.51
CA THR A 22 -3.92 3.35 -0.20
C THR A 22 -4.08 1.87 -0.50
N HIS A 23 -5.32 1.42 -0.58
CA HIS A 23 -5.72 0.11 -1.08
C HIS A 23 -6.45 0.20 -2.43
N SER A 24 -6.66 1.40 -2.94
CA SER A 24 -7.27 1.59 -4.25
C SER A 24 -6.26 1.41 -5.36
N GLY A 25 -6.70 0.87 -6.49
CA GLY A 25 -5.97 1.01 -7.74
C GLY A 25 -5.96 2.48 -8.21
N ASN A 26 -4.97 2.85 -9.01
CA ASN A 26 -4.96 4.14 -9.68
C ASN A 26 -5.91 4.09 -10.89
N VAL A 27 -7.15 4.42 -10.64
CA VAL A 27 -8.26 4.26 -11.60
C VAL A 27 -8.84 5.59 -12.01
N THR A 28 -9.48 5.60 -13.16
CA THR A 28 -10.31 6.74 -13.61
C THR A 28 -11.78 6.34 -13.53
N LEU A 29 -12.58 7.07 -12.76
CA LEU A 29 -14.01 6.85 -12.62
C LEU A 29 -14.79 8.09 -13.02
N ASN A 30 -15.69 7.96 -13.99
CA ASN A 30 -16.48 9.09 -14.52
C ASN A 30 -15.62 10.28 -14.95
N LYS A 31 -14.53 10.02 -15.65
CA LYS A 31 -13.49 10.99 -16.10
C LYS A 31 -12.65 11.63 -14.98
N HIS A 32 -12.79 11.20 -13.74
CA HIS A 32 -11.98 11.67 -12.62
C HIS A 32 -10.89 10.65 -12.32
N LYS A 33 -9.63 11.07 -12.43
CA LYS A 33 -8.46 10.27 -12.02
C LYS A 33 -8.40 10.15 -10.50
N TYR A 34 -7.95 8.98 -10.01
CA TYR A 34 -7.70 8.79 -8.58
C TYR A 34 -6.55 9.69 -8.11
N THR A 35 -5.46 9.69 -8.83
CA THR A 35 -4.32 10.60 -8.64
C THR A 35 -3.60 10.88 -9.97
N ASN A 36 -2.60 11.75 -9.97
CA ASN A 36 -1.77 12.11 -11.11
C ASN A 36 -0.32 12.41 -10.65
N GLU A 37 0.54 12.69 -11.60
CA GLU A 37 1.96 12.98 -11.40
C GLU A 37 2.21 14.29 -10.63
N GLU A 38 1.26 15.22 -10.64
CA GLU A 38 1.36 16.49 -9.93
C GLU A 38 1.15 16.32 -8.42
N ASN A 39 0.39 15.29 -8.02
CA ASN A 39 0.05 15.01 -6.62
C ASN A 39 0.88 13.87 -6.00
N VAL A 40 1.70 13.17 -6.78
CA VAL A 40 2.49 12.02 -6.32
C VAL A 40 3.94 12.21 -6.69
N LEU A 41 4.81 12.39 -5.71
CA LEU A 41 6.25 12.47 -5.92
C LEU A 41 6.87 11.12 -6.28
N GLY A 42 6.30 10.04 -5.78
CA GLY A 42 6.76 8.68 -6.06
C GLY A 42 5.90 7.65 -5.36
N LEU A 43 6.14 6.39 -5.63
CA LEU A 43 5.38 5.30 -5.05
C LEU A 43 6.24 4.11 -4.63
N ILE A 44 5.85 3.48 -3.55
CA ILE A 44 6.35 2.16 -3.15
C ILE A 44 5.16 1.20 -3.26
N TYR A 45 5.27 0.24 -4.16
CA TYR A 45 4.23 -0.74 -4.42
C TYR A 45 4.60 -2.10 -3.85
N LEU A 46 3.84 -2.56 -2.86
CA LEU A 46 4.02 -3.88 -2.27
C LEU A 46 3.15 -4.88 -3.02
N VAL A 47 3.77 -5.83 -3.72
CA VAL A 47 3.10 -6.89 -4.47
C VAL A 47 3.27 -8.24 -3.77
N ARG A 48 2.23 -9.05 -3.77
CA ARG A 48 2.25 -10.41 -3.22
C ARG A 48 1.78 -11.42 -4.28
N ASP A 49 2.29 -12.65 -4.21
CA ASP A 49 1.83 -13.74 -5.08
C ASP A 49 0.30 -13.86 -5.04
N PRO A 50 -0.40 -13.83 -6.18
CA PRO A 50 -1.87 -13.86 -6.19
C PRO A 50 -2.44 -15.14 -5.58
N ARG A 51 -1.70 -16.26 -5.59
CA ARG A 51 -2.13 -17.51 -4.94
C ARG A 51 -2.19 -17.34 -3.43
N ASP A 52 -1.19 -16.66 -2.84
CA ASP A 52 -1.18 -16.35 -1.42
C ASP A 52 -2.22 -15.27 -1.07
N VAL A 53 -2.48 -14.35 -2.01
CA VAL A 53 -3.57 -13.37 -1.85
C VAL A 53 -4.92 -14.08 -1.77
N VAL A 54 -5.18 -15.11 -2.61
CA VAL A 54 -6.41 -15.94 -2.52
C VAL A 54 -6.60 -16.50 -1.13
N VAL A 55 -5.56 -17.11 -0.58
CA VAL A 55 -5.62 -17.73 0.77
C VAL A 55 -5.88 -16.69 1.86
N SER A 56 -5.17 -15.57 1.79
CA SER A 56 -5.33 -14.48 2.76
C SER A 56 -6.71 -13.83 2.67
N TYR A 57 -7.18 -13.58 1.45
CA TYR A 57 -8.47 -12.95 1.17
C TYR A 57 -9.64 -13.83 1.64
N SER A 58 -9.56 -15.14 1.37
CA SER A 58 -10.59 -16.09 1.81
C SER A 58 -10.72 -16.12 3.34
N LYS A 59 -9.61 -16.10 4.06
CA LYS A 59 -9.60 -16.04 5.54
C LYS A 59 -10.13 -14.70 6.06
N HIS A 60 -9.69 -13.59 5.46
CA HIS A 60 -10.07 -12.25 5.91
C HIS A 60 -11.57 -11.98 5.76
N PHE A 61 -12.17 -12.42 4.66
CA PHE A 61 -13.59 -12.22 4.38
C PHE A 61 -14.46 -13.43 4.77
N ASN A 62 -13.85 -14.51 5.30
CA ASN A 62 -14.55 -15.76 5.65
C ASN A 62 -15.36 -16.32 4.46
N ILE A 63 -14.74 -16.43 3.30
CA ILE A 63 -15.31 -16.93 2.05
C ILE A 63 -14.51 -18.13 1.52
N SER A 64 -15.08 -18.89 0.61
CA SER A 64 -14.39 -20.00 -0.06
C SER A 64 -13.22 -19.54 -0.94
N PHE A 65 -12.32 -20.46 -1.28
CA PHE A 65 -11.23 -20.16 -2.24
C PHE A 65 -11.78 -19.79 -3.63
N ASP A 66 -12.85 -20.44 -4.08
CA ASP A 66 -13.47 -20.15 -5.37
C ASP A 66 -14.04 -18.73 -5.41
N GLU A 67 -14.70 -18.29 -4.34
CA GLU A 67 -15.17 -16.91 -4.19
C GLU A 67 -14.03 -15.91 -4.11
N SER A 68 -12.95 -16.28 -3.43
CA SER A 68 -11.74 -15.47 -3.35
C SER A 68 -11.09 -15.31 -4.73
N ILE A 69 -10.95 -16.39 -5.51
CA ILE A 69 -10.45 -16.34 -6.88
C ILE A 69 -11.34 -15.43 -7.75
N LYS A 70 -12.66 -15.61 -7.70
CA LYS A 70 -13.60 -14.74 -8.42
C LYS A 70 -13.43 -13.28 -8.04
N SER A 71 -13.20 -12.99 -6.76
CA SER A 71 -12.98 -11.63 -6.27
C SER A 71 -11.70 -11.02 -6.82
N ILE A 72 -10.55 -11.67 -6.66
CA ILE A 72 -9.26 -11.10 -7.09
C ILE A 72 -9.07 -11.07 -8.62
N THR A 73 -9.92 -11.76 -9.37
CA THR A 73 -9.98 -11.70 -10.84
C THR A 73 -11.07 -10.76 -11.35
N ASN A 74 -11.90 -10.20 -10.48
CA ASN A 74 -12.97 -9.28 -10.85
C ASN A 74 -12.42 -7.88 -11.14
N LYS A 75 -12.50 -7.44 -12.40
CA LYS A 75 -12.05 -6.11 -12.84
C LYS A 75 -12.76 -4.95 -12.14
N ASN A 76 -13.97 -5.19 -11.65
CA ASN A 76 -14.82 -4.19 -10.98
C ASN A 76 -14.88 -4.43 -9.47
N LEU A 77 -13.90 -5.09 -8.87
CA LEU A 77 -13.89 -5.33 -7.44
C LEU A 77 -13.87 -4.02 -6.67
N ILE A 78 -14.86 -3.85 -5.82
CA ILE A 78 -14.97 -2.75 -4.88
C ILE A 78 -15.07 -3.37 -3.48
N ASN A 79 -14.12 -3.04 -2.63
CA ASN A 79 -14.16 -3.41 -1.23
C ASN A 79 -14.72 -2.26 -0.39
N TRP A 80 -15.33 -2.62 0.72
CA TRP A 80 -15.80 -1.67 1.71
C TRP A 80 -14.85 -1.71 2.90
N THR A 81 -14.25 -0.58 3.25
CA THR A 81 -13.51 -0.48 4.49
C THR A 81 -14.48 -0.07 5.59
N GLY A 82 -14.74 -0.96 6.52
CA GLY A 82 -15.54 -0.64 7.70
C GLY A 82 -14.67 -0.01 8.77
N PHE A 83 -14.84 1.29 9.04
CA PHE A 83 -14.58 1.83 10.38
C PHE A 83 -15.87 1.91 11.15
N PRO A 84 -15.83 1.79 12.51
CA PRO A 84 -17.05 1.61 13.28
C PRO A 84 -17.97 2.81 13.11
N LYS A 85 -19.16 2.46 12.78
CA LYS A 85 -20.41 3.19 12.97
C LYS A 85 -20.91 4.17 11.95
N ASN A 86 -20.24 4.69 10.92
CA ASN A 86 -21.02 5.47 9.91
C ASN A 86 -20.28 5.90 8.63
N ASN A 87 -19.00 5.59 8.43
CA ASN A 87 -18.31 5.97 7.20
C ASN A 87 -17.74 4.74 6.48
N HIS A 88 -18.54 4.13 5.62
CA HIS A 88 -18.05 3.10 4.70
C HIS A 88 -17.40 3.78 3.50
N TYR A 89 -16.07 3.70 3.40
CA TYR A 89 -15.37 4.14 2.21
C TYR A 89 -15.28 3.00 1.20
N ARG A 90 -15.57 3.31 -0.05
CA ARG A 90 -15.38 2.38 -1.16
C ARG A 90 -13.93 2.41 -1.59
N VAL A 91 -13.32 1.24 -1.64
CA VAL A 91 -11.96 1.03 -2.16
C VAL A 91 -12.08 0.38 -3.53
N LEU A 92 -11.64 1.06 -4.56
CA LEU A 92 -11.69 0.57 -5.93
C LEU A 92 -10.46 -0.30 -6.19
N VAL A 93 -10.61 -1.60 -5.95
CA VAL A 93 -9.48 -2.54 -6.03
C VAL A 93 -9.25 -3.01 -7.47
N GLY A 94 -10.30 -3.40 -8.17
CA GLY A 94 -10.18 -4.07 -9.46
C GLY A 94 -9.60 -5.49 -9.34
N SER A 95 -9.25 -6.12 -10.45
CA SER A 95 -8.52 -7.38 -10.39
C SER A 95 -7.06 -7.17 -9.99
N TRP A 96 -6.43 -8.22 -9.46
CA TRP A 96 -5.04 -8.19 -8.99
C TRP A 96 -4.07 -7.62 -10.04
N ASP A 97 -4.19 -8.04 -11.29
CA ASP A 97 -3.34 -7.59 -12.39
C ASP A 97 -3.64 -6.14 -12.81
N ILE A 98 -4.91 -5.74 -12.85
CA ILE A 98 -5.31 -4.35 -13.15
C ILE A 98 -4.83 -3.43 -12.04
N HIS A 99 -4.96 -3.81 -10.79
CA HIS A 99 -4.46 -3.03 -9.66
C HIS A 99 -2.98 -2.73 -9.82
N TYR A 100 -2.17 -3.76 -10.05
CA TYR A 100 -0.73 -3.61 -10.25
C TYR A 100 -0.39 -2.70 -11.45
N ARG A 101 -1.04 -2.95 -12.61
CA ARG A 101 -0.79 -2.17 -13.82
C ARG A 101 -1.24 -0.73 -13.69
N SER A 102 -2.32 -0.46 -12.95
CA SER A 102 -2.87 0.89 -12.81
C SER A 102 -1.91 1.88 -12.15
N TRP A 103 -1.06 1.40 -11.26
CA TRP A 103 -0.04 2.22 -10.62
C TRP A 103 1.20 2.43 -11.49
N LYS A 104 1.49 1.53 -12.43
CA LYS A 104 2.64 1.63 -13.34
C LYS A 104 2.47 2.66 -14.45
N VAL A 105 1.30 3.25 -14.60
CA VAL A 105 1.06 4.27 -15.62
C VAL A 105 1.53 5.66 -15.20
N LEU A 106 1.82 5.88 -13.91
CA LEU A 106 2.38 7.14 -13.43
C LEU A 106 3.86 7.21 -13.79
N ASP A 107 4.27 8.30 -14.41
CA ASP A 107 5.67 8.59 -14.73
C ASP A 107 6.36 9.27 -13.54
N VAL A 108 6.49 8.52 -12.46
CA VAL A 108 7.14 8.96 -11.22
C VAL A 108 8.11 7.89 -10.72
N PRO A 109 9.13 8.25 -9.92
CA PRO A 109 9.98 7.27 -9.27
C PRO A 109 9.16 6.21 -8.56
N SER A 110 9.43 4.93 -8.85
CA SER A 110 8.65 3.83 -8.31
C SER A 110 9.52 2.67 -7.86
N LEU A 111 9.24 2.14 -6.67
CA LEU A 111 9.87 0.96 -6.12
C LEU A 111 8.84 -0.15 -5.94
N VAL A 112 9.04 -1.28 -6.61
CA VAL A 112 8.18 -2.47 -6.45
C VAL A 112 8.87 -3.46 -5.54
N ILE A 113 8.21 -3.80 -4.43
CA ILE A 113 8.69 -4.75 -3.43
C ILE A 113 7.81 -5.99 -3.44
N LYS A 114 8.42 -7.17 -3.57
CA LYS A 114 7.71 -8.42 -3.38
C LYS A 114 7.58 -8.71 -1.89
N TYR A 115 6.37 -9.01 -1.45
CA TYR A 115 6.09 -9.35 -0.04
C TYR A 115 6.93 -10.53 0.45
N GLU A 116 7.14 -11.53 -0.41
CA GLU A 116 7.94 -12.71 -0.12
C GLU A 116 9.41 -12.36 0.11
N THR A 117 9.96 -11.41 -0.66
CA THR A 117 11.33 -10.89 -0.49
C THR A 117 11.42 -10.07 0.80
N LEU A 118 10.43 -9.21 1.06
CA LEU A 118 10.37 -8.45 2.30
C LEU A 118 10.43 -9.34 3.54
N LEU A 119 9.73 -10.48 3.53
CA LEU A 119 9.75 -11.44 4.65
C LEU A 119 11.08 -12.17 4.81
N LYS A 120 11.74 -12.54 3.71
CA LYS A 120 12.99 -13.32 3.75
C LYS A 120 14.21 -12.44 4.01
N GLU A 121 14.22 -11.26 3.45
CA GLU A 121 15.36 -10.34 3.36
C GLU A 121 14.96 -8.96 3.89
N THR A 122 14.29 -8.93 5.04
CA THR A 122 13.67 -7.71 5.60
C THR A 122 14.70 -6.58 5.73
N LYS A 123 15.87 -6.85 6.29
CA LYS A 123 16.94 -5.83 6.46
C LYS A 123 17.36 -5.23 5.13
N GLN A 124 17.62 -6.08 4.15
CA GLN A 124 18.03 -5.65 2.81
C GLN A 124 16.92 -4.86 2.11
N THR A 125 15.67 -5.31 2.22
CA THR A 125 14.52 -4.63 1.62
C THR A 125 14.30 -3.24 2.23
N ILE A 126 14.47 -3.09 3.56
CA ILE A 126 14.40 -1.77 4.21
C ILE A 126 15.55 -0.87 3.72
N GLY A 127 16.76 -1.44 3.53
CA GLY A 127 17.88 -0.73 2.91
C GLY A 127 17.54 -0.22 1.51
N GLN A 128 16.94 -1.05 0.65
CA GLN A 128 16.48 -0.64 -0.70
C GLN A 128 15.45 0.50 -0.64
N ILE A 129 14.56 0.49 0.35
CA ILE A 129 13.62 1.62 0.54
C ILE A 129 14.37 2.90 0.91
N ALA A 130 15.35 2.82 1.81
CA ALA A 130 16.15 3.98 2.16
C ALA A 130 16.95 4.50 0.96
N ASP A 131 17.57 3.62 0.19
CA ASP A 131 18.31 3.97 -1.03
C ASP A 131 17.39 4.65 -2.06
N PHE A 132 16.15 4.18 -2.20
CA PHE A 132 15.16 4.81 -3.05
C PHE A 132 14.90 6.28 -2.69
N PHE A 133 14.80 6.59 -1.41
CA PHE A 133 14.62 7.97 -0.94
C PHE A 133 15.88 8.82 -1.10
N VAL A 134 17.06 8.25 -0.85
CA VAL A 134 18.34 8.93 -1.06
C VAL A 134 18.52 9.31 -2.53
N GLN A 135 18.32 8.35 -3.44
CA GLN A 135 18.57 8.52 -4.86
C GLN A 135 17.58 9.45 -5.55
N ASN A 136 16.31 9.41 -5.18
CA ASN A 136 15.28 10.16 -5.88
C ASN A 136 14.96 11.51 -5.23
N TYR A 137 15.22 11.66 -3.92
CA TYR A 137 14.77 12.87 -3.18
C TYR A 137 15.88 13.49 -2.31
N GLY A 138 17.09 12.95 -2.35
CA GLY A 138 18.23 13.51 -1.62
C GLY A 138 18.14 13.39 -0.10
N PHE A 139 17.39 12.40 0.41
CA PHE A 139 17.34 12.18 1.86
C PHE A 139 18.72 11.80 2.42
N ASP A 140 19.08 12.36 3.56
CA ASP A 140 20.27 12.01 4.34
C ASP A 140 19.84 11.26 5.61
N PHE A 141 19.97 9.93 5.59
CA PHE A 141 19.67 9.07 6.72
C PHE A 141 20.90 8.86 7.61
N LYS A 142 21.14 9.76 8.54
CA LYS A 142 22.19 9.57 9.54
C LYS A 142 21.93 8.30 10.35
N ASN A 143 23.00 7.52 10.60
CA ASN A 143 22.95 6.27 11.37
C ASN A 143 21.94 5.24 10.81
N ILE A 144 21.90 5.08 9.49
CA ILE A 144 20.92 4.24 8.80
C ILE A 144 20.88 2.79 9.34
N GLU A 145 22.03 2.20 9.65
CA GLU A 145 22.11 0.84 10.21
C GLU A 145 21.37 0.72 11.54
N THR A 146 21.54 1.68 12.44
CA THR A 146 20.82 1.71 13.72
C THR A 146 19.32 1.85 13.52
N LYS A 147 18.90 2.71 12.57
CA LYS A 147 17.49 2.88 12.24
C LYS A 147 16.86 1.62 11.66
N ILE A 148 17.58 0.94 10.77
CA ILE A 148 17.12 -0.34 10.20
C ILE A 148 16.98 -1.39 11.31
N ASN A 149 17.95 -1.52 12.19
CA ASN A 149 17.88 -2.47 13.31
C ASN A 149 16.68 -2.17 14.22
N ASN A 150 16.45 -0.91 14.57
CA ASN A 150 15.27 -0.51 15.35
C ASN A 150 13.94 -0.85 14.64
N ILE A 151 13.88 -0.66 13.33
CA ILE A 151 12.70 -1.05 12.53
C ILE A 151 12.49 -2.57 12.64
N LEU A 152 13.54 -3.38 12.45
CA LEU A 152 13.46 -4.84 12.54
C LEU A 152 12.93 -5.30 13.90
N GLU A 153 13.43 -4.70 14.99
CA GLU A 153 12.97 -5.01 16.35
C GLU A 153 11.52 -4.63 16.58
N THR A 154 11.16 -3.40 16.22
CA THR A 154 9.83 -2.84 16.52
C THR A 154 8.71 -3.36 15.61
N THR A 155 9.05 -3.86 14.42
CA THR A 155 8.10 -4.42 13.44
C THR A 155 8.21 -5.93 13.28
N SER A 156 8.90 -6.63 14.19
CA SER A 156 8.90 -8.10 14.20
C SER A 156 7.48 -8.64 14.40
N PHE A 157 7.20 -9.83 13.86
CA PHE A 157 5.87 -10.44 13.97
C PHE A 157 5.45 -10.61 15.44
N GLU A 158 6.38 -11.01 16.30
CA GLU A 158 6.17 -11.17 17.74
C GLU A 158 5.78 -9.85 18.40
N GLN A 159 6.49 -8.76 18.07
CA GLN A 159 6.21 -7.45 18.63
C GLN A 159 4.87 -6.89 18.13
N MET A 160 4.59 -7.05 16.84
CA MET A 160 3.32 -6.62 16.27
C MET A 160 2.15 -7.39 16.89
N HIS A 161 2.27 -8.71 17.01
CA HIS A 161 1.22 -9.55 17.62
C HIS A 161 1.03 -9.25 19.11
N ALA A 162 2.12 -8.94 19.85
CA ALA A 162 2.01 -8.50 21.23
C ALA A 162 1.27 -7.15 21.35
N ASN A 163 1.54 -6.24 20.43
CA ASN A 163 0.85 -4.94 20.38
C ASN A 163 -0.63 -5.09 20.03
N GLU A 164 -0.98 -5.95 19.08
CA GLU A 164 -2.38 -6.29 18.76
C GLU A 164 -3.14 -6.78 20.00
N LYS A 165 -2.57 -7.72 20.73
CA LYS A 165 -3.19 -8.25 21.96
C LYS A 165 -3.37 -7.20 23.06
N LYS A 166 -2.45 -6.24 23.12
CA LYS A 166 -2.43 -5.21 24.17
C LYS A 166 -3.34 -4.03 23.86
N LEU A 167 -3.35 -3.59 22.62
CA LEU A 167 -4.03 -2.35 22.19
C LEU A 167 -5.38 -2.61 21.52
N GLY A 168 -5.62 -3.83 21.07
CA GLY A 168 -6.77 -4.21 20.26
C GLY A 168 -6.66 -3.66 18.85
N PHE A 169 -7.21 -4.37 17.88
CA PHE A 169 -7.50 -3.88 16.55
C PHE A 169 -8.99 -3.84 16.32
#